data_c6b103f3f40eda7d53f7eeeb6ee6d248
#
_entry.id   c6b103f3f40eda7d53f7eeeb6ee6d248
#
_cell.length_a   1.000
_cell.length_b   1.000
_cell.length_c   1.000
_cell.angle_alpha   90.00
_cell.angle_beta   90.00
_cell.angle_gamma   90.00
#
_symmetry.space_group_name_H-M   'P 1'
#
loop_
_entity.id
_entity.type
_entity.pdbx_description
1 polymer ?
#
loop_
_entity_poly.entity_id
_entity_poly.type
_entity_poly.pdbx_seq_one_letter_code
_entity_poly.pdbx_strand_id
1 'polypeptide(L)'
;PYLNQWLSLNPAVPGSWELEVDRVRDFVRDRVSWMDAMLSYGKVRQVNGIYQLASGMDLCIFSQIVNEGGETNAKAVLVSDIDMAVYGEDFKPIGTMSNSFAGSLDGQGHTIRNLHISGGDAMGLIGYAGFCSLSNIVFDETCSVEGKNNVGMLVGAARNGTVTISGVEN
;
A
#
# COMPACT_ATOMS: atom_id res chain seq x y z
N PRO A 1 -20.34 -11.27 37.17
CA PRO A 1 -21.21 -12.43 36.85
C PRO A 1 -21.11 -12.83 35.37
N TYR A 2 -20.98 -11.88 34.40
CA TYR A 2 -20.95 -12.17 32.96
C TYR A 2 -19.65 -12.83 32.47
N LEU A 3 -18.51 -12.53 33.09
CA LEU A 3 -17.22 -13.11 32.71
C LEU A 3 -17.17 -14.62 32.96
N ASN A 4 -17.72 -15.07 34.08
CA ASN A 4 -17.75 -16.49 34.44
C ASN A 4 -18.73 -17.28 33.55
N GLN A 5 -19.81 -16.66 33.10
CA GLN A 5 -20.76 -17.28 32.18
C GLN A 5 -20.17 -17.44 30.79
N TRP A 6 -19.36 -16.45 30.34
CA TRP A 6 -18.64 -16.52 29.06
C TRP A 6 -17.57 -17.62 29.06
N LEU A 7 -16.80 -17.74 30.15
CA LEU A 7 -15.81 -18.80 30.37
C LEU A 7 -16.40 -20.21 30.41
N SER A 8 -17.67 -20.35 30.88
CA SER A 8 -18.35 -21.66 30.94
C SER A 8 -18.90 -22.10 29.56
N LEU A 9 -19.12 -21.18 28.64
CA LEU A 9 -19.59 -21.46 27.27
C LEU A 9 -18.44 -21.77 26.33
N ASN A 10 -17.22 -21.41 26.68
CA ASN A 10 -15.99 -21.73 25.94
C ASN A 10 -14.98 -22.38 26.88
N PRO A 11 -15.09 -23.70 27.13
CA PRO A 11 -14.08 -24.40 27.90
C PRO A 11 -12.72 -24.25 27.18
N ALA A 12 -11.86 -23.43 27.75
CA ALA A 12 -10.53 -23.20 27.21
C ALA A 12 -9.77 -24.52 27.14
N VAL A 13 -9.34 -24.89 25.98
CA VAL A 13 -8.28 -25.89 25.83
C VAL A 13 -7.06 -25.34 26.57
N PRO A 14 -6.40 -26.10 27.48
CA PRO A 14 -5.20 -25.64 28.15
C PRO A 14 -4.17 -25.16 27.14
N GLY A 15 -3.75 -23.90 27.24
CA GLY A 15 -2.88 -23.22 26.25
C GLY A 15 -3.61 -22.31 25.25
N SER A 16 -4.95 -22.28 25.22
CA SER A 16 -5.72 -21.42 24.31
C SER A 16 -5.81 -19.96 24.73
N TRP A 17 -5.58 -19.69 26.01
CA TRP A 17 -5.63 -18.33 26.57
C TRP A 17 -4.57 -17.40 25.91
N GLU A 18 -3.36 -17.88 25.75
CA GLU A 18 -2.28 -17.11 25.11
C GLU A 18 -2.63 -16.84 23.64
N LEU A 19 -3.19 -17.82 22.94
CA LEU A 19 -3.66 -17.68 21.55
C LEU A 19 -4.80 -16.65 21.44
N GLU A 20 -5.73 -16.63 22.39
CA GLU A 20 -6.81 -15.64 22.40
C GLU A 20 -6.29 -14.22 22.73
N VAL A 21 -5.32 -14.11 23.61
CA VAL A 21 -4.65 -12.83 23.93
C VAL A 21 -3.91 -12.32 22.67
N ASP A 22 -3.24 -13.19 21.95
CA ASP A 22 -2.55 -12.82 20.71
C ASP A 22 -3.54 -12.41 19.61
N ARG A 23 -4.65 -13.13 19.43
CA ARG A 23 -5.73 -12.74 18.51
C ARG A 23 -6.33 -11.37 18.85
N VAL A 24 -6.59 -11.11 20.13
CA VAL A 24 -7.11 -9.81 20.56
C VAL A 24 -6.07 -8.71 20.35
N ARG A 25 -4.80 -9.01 20.62
CA ARG A 25 -3.70 -8.07 20.37
C ARG A 25 -3.56 -7.73 18.88
N ASP A 26 -3.63 -8.74 18.03
CA ASP A 26 -3.56 -8.57 16.59
C ASP A 26 -4.78 -7.80 16.09
N PHE A 27 -5.99 -8.17 16.50
CA PHE A 27 -7.20 -7.41 16.18
C PHE A 27 -7.12 -5.94 16.61
N VAL A 28 -6.62 -5.66 17.83
CA VAL A 28 -6.46 -4.28 18.32
C VAL A 28 -5.40 -3.54 17.48
N ARG A 29 -4.29 -4.19 17.16
CA ARG A 29 -3.24 -3.61 16.32
C ARG A 29 -3.78 -3.24 14.95
N ASP A 30 -4.47 -4.17 14.31
CA ASP A 30 -5.07 -3.97 12.98
C ASP A 30 -6.12 -2.86 13.02
N ARG A 31 -6.93 -2.83 14.09
CA ARG A 31 -7.94 -1.79 14.26
C ARG A 31 -7.36 -0.42 14.54
N VAL A 32 -6.28 -0.33 15.32
CA VAL A 32 -5.55 0.92 15.56
C VAL A 32 -4.90 1.39 14.26
N SER A 33 -4.26 0.50 13.52
CA SER A 33 -3.66 0.83 12.22
C SER A 33 -4.71 1.34 11.22
N TRP A 34 -5.88 0.68 11.17
CA TRP A 34 -7.01 1.14 10.35
C TRP A 34 -7.53 2.52 10.78
N MET A 35 -7.66 2.76 12.09
CA MET A 35 -8.11 4.06 12.60
C MET A 35 -7.08 5.15 12.32
N ASP A 36 -5.78 4.85 12.46
CA ASP A 36 -4.71 5.79 12.13
C ASP A 36 -4.71 6.12 10.64
N ALA A 37 -4.98 5.13 9.77
CA ALA A 37 -5.17 5.34 8.34
C ALA A 37 -6.35 6.27 8.06
N MET A 38 -7.51 6.01 8.67
CA MET A 38 -8.71 6.84 8.49
C MET A 38 -8.53 8.26 9.03
N LEU A 39 -7.83 8.43 10.16
CA LEU A 39 -7.51 9.73 10.74
C LEU A 39 -6.40 10.47 9.96
N SER A 40 -5.55 9.73 9.27
CA SER A 40 -4.44 10.26 8.47
C SER A 40 -4.81 10.49 7.01
N TYR A 41 -6.04 10.13 6.59
CA TYR A 41 -6.52 10.37 5.23
C TYR A 41 -6.27 11.85 4.83
N GLY A 42 -5.47 12.02 3.79
CA GLY A 42 -5.04 13.35 3.34
C GLY A 42 -3.92 14.00 4.17
N LYS A 43 -3.29 13.28 5.11
CA LYS A 43 -2.22 13.82 5.97
C LYS A 43 -0.82 13.33 5.64
N VAL A 44 -0.60 12.74 4.47
CA VAL A 44 0.80 12.47 4.05
C VAL A 44 1.55 13.81 4.01
N ARG A 45 2.68 13.84 4.71
CA ARG A 45 3.50 15.04 4.78
C ARG A 45 3.90 15.51 3.38
N GLN A 46 3.76 16.80 3.14
CA GLN A 46 4.27 17.42 1.92
C GLN A 46 5.40 18.41 2.24
N VAL A 47 6.40 18.43 1.37
CA VAL A 47 7.47 19.43 1.36
C VAL A 47 7.52 20.01 -0.04
N ASN A 48 7.30 21.31 -0.16
CA ASN A 48 7.25 22.01 -1.46
C ASN A 48 6.29 21.37 -2.48
N GLY A 49 5.14 20.87 -2.03
CA GLY A 49 4.15 20.22 -2.88
C GLY A 49 4.51 18.78 -3.31
N ILE A 50 5.52 18.17 -2.67
CA ILE A 50 5.94 16.78 -2.92
C ILE A 50 5.59 15.94 -1.70
N TYR A 51 4.81 14.88 -1.90
CA TYR A 51 4.45 13.92 -0.87
C TYR A 51 5.67 13.12 -0.42
N GLN A 52 5.87 13.04 0.90
CA GLN A 52 6.98 12.33 1.54
C GLN A 52 6.46 11.00 2.07
N LEU A 53 6.75 9.90 1.39
CA LEU A 53 6.26 8.57 1.76
C LEU A 53 7.29 7.89 2.67
N ALA A 54 6.97 7.74 3.94
CA ALA A 54 7.85 7.16 4.96
C ALA A 54 7.39 5.79 5.46
N SER A 55 6.19 5.34 5.07
CA SER A 55 5.59 4.11 5.56
C SER A 55 4.66 3.47 4.52
N GLY A 56 4.30 2.20 4.72
CA GLY A 56 3.29 1.53 3.89
C GLY A 56 1.94 2.24 3.94
N MET A 57 1.59 2.83 5.09
CA MET A 57 0.40 3.66 5.23
C MET A 57 0.43 4.88 4.30
N ASP A 58 1.56 5.61 4.27
CA ASP A 58 1.68 6.78 3.38
C ASP A 58 1.52 6.39 1.92
N LEU A 59 2.04 5.23 1.54
CA LEU A 59 1.89 4.69 0.19
C LEU A 59 0.42 4.36 -0.13
N CYS A 60 -0.33 3.76 0.81
CA CYS A 60 -1.76 3.51 0.66
C CYS A 60 -2.56 4.80 0.55
N ILE A 61 -2.28 5.79 1.41
CA ILE A 61 -2.95 7.09 1.37
C ILE A 61 -2.63 7.83 0.06
N PHE A 62 -1.39 7.78 -0.40
CA PHE A 62 -1.00 8.37 -1.67
C PHE A 62 -1.77 7.74 -2.84
N SER A 63 -1.94 6.42 -2.83
CA SER A 63 -2.79 5.73 -3.80
C SER A 63 -4.23 6.27 -3.77
N GLN A 64 -4.82 6.45 -2.59
CA GLN A 64 -6.17 7.00 -2.46
C GLN A 64 -6.27 8.45 -2.95
N ILE A 65 -5.28 9.29 -2.65
CA ILE A 65 -5.20 10.69 -3.12
C ILE A 65 -5.27 10.74 -4.66
N VAL A 66 -4.55 9.86 -5.33
CA VAL A 66 -4.56 9.77 -6.80
C VAL A 66 -5.88 9.18 -7.30
N ASN A 67 -6.29 8.06 -6.72
CA ASN A 67 -7.40 7.24 -7.22
C ASN A 67 -8.77 7.89 -6.97
N GLU A 68 -8.97 8.43 -5.77
CA GLU A 68 -10.25 8.96 -5.30
C GLU A 68 -10.23 10.50 -5.24
N GLY A 69 -9.12 11.09 -4.79
CA GLY A 69 -8.92 12.53 -4.74
C GLY A 69 -8.69 13.17 -6.12
N GLY A 70 -8.34 12.37 -7.14
CA GLY A 70 -8.14 12.85 -8.50
C GLY A 70 -6.85 13.65 -8.70
N GLU A 71 -5.92 13.63 -7.74
CA GLU A 71 -4.62 14.30 -7.86
C GLU A 71 -3.65 13.49 -8.75
N THR A 72 -4.04 13.26 -10.00
CA THR A 72 -3.30 12.41 -10.95
C THR A 72 -1.89 12.90 -11.25
N ASN A 73 -1.63 14.21 -11.12
CA ASN A 73 -0.32 14.84 -11.34
C ASN A 73 0.52 14.96 -10.04
N ALA A 74 0.11 14.29 -8.96
CA ALA A 74 0.80 14.34 -7.68
C ALA A 74 2.25 13.89 -7.80
N LYS A 75 3.13 14.52 -7.04
CA LYS A 75 4.56 14.17 -6.97
C LYS A 75 4.85 13.56 -5.61
N ALA A 76 5.55 12.45 -5.59
CA ALA A 76 5.92 11.77 -4.36
C ALA A 76 7.39 11.30 -4.39
N VAL A 77 7.97 11.20 -3.21
CA VAL A 77 9.28 10.60 -2.97
C VAL A 77 9.21 9.62 -1.82
N LEU A 78 9.91 8.51 -1.90
CA LEU A 78 10.16 7.68 -0.73
C LEU A 78 11.25 8.36 0.10
N VAL A 79 11.07 8.42 1.41
CA VAL A 79 12.05 9.01 2.35
C VAL A 79 12.58 7.98 3.35
N SER A 80 12.15 6.75 3.24
CA SER A 80 12.62 5.56 3.94
C SER A 80 12.22 4.30 3.17
N ASP A 81 12.78 3.17 3.56
CA ASP A 81 12.30 1.87 3.09
C ASP A 81 10.85 1.66 3.53
N ILE A 82 10.05 1.06 2.66
CA ILE A 82 8.63 0.82 2.87
C ILE A 82 8.39 -0.67 3.09
N ASP A 83 7.79 -1.01 4.24
CA ASP A 83 7.34 -2.36 4.53
C ASP A 83 5.81 -2.43 4.38
N MET A 84 5.34 -3.27 3.47
CA MET A 84 3.92 -3.45 3.15
C MET A 84 3.29 -4.67 3.83
N ALA A 85 4.00 -5.37 4.73
CA ALA A 85 3.53 -6.62 5.35
C ALA A 85 2.14 -6.50 6.00
N VAL A 86 1.81 -5.34 6.57
CA VAL A 86 0.52 -5.08 7.22
C VAL A 86 -0.53 -4.54 6.23
N TYR A 87 -0.11 -4.01 5.10
CA TYR A 87 -0.97 -3.26 4.16
C TYR A 87 -1.09 -3.93 2.79
N GLY A 88 -0.36 -5.02 2.54
CA GLY A 88 -0.23 -5.61 1.21
C GLY A 88 -1.56 -6.02 0.59
N GLU A 89 -2.49 -6.59 1.37
CA GLU A 89 -3.81 -6.99 0.87
C GLU A 89 -4.77 -5.81 0.64
N ASP A 90 -4.57 -4.71 1.35
CA ASP A 90 -5.42 -3.52 1.26
C ASP A 90 -4.90 -2.50 0.23
N PHE A 91 -3.65 -2.64 -0.20
CA PHE A 91 -3.05 -1.73 -1.17
C PHE A 91 -3.77 -1.79 -2.52
N LYS A 92 -4.17 -0.64 -3.01
CA LYS A 92 -4.72 -0.49 -4.36
C LYS A 92 -3.66 0.13 -5.26
N PRO A 93 -3.42 -0.44 -6.46
CA PRO A 93 -2.52 0.16 -7.44
C PRO A 93 -2.76 1.65 -7.62
N ILE A 94 -1.68 2.43 -7.68
CA ILE A 94 -1.76 3.87 -7.90
C ILE A 94 -2.19 4.14 -9.35
N GLY A 95 -3.25 4.93 -9.51
CA GLY A 95 -3.84 5.22 -10.81
C GLY A 95 -4.88 4.17 -11.24
N THR A 96 -6.04 4.66 -11.59
CA THR A 96 -7.18 3.88 -12.12
C THR A 96 -7.40 4.16 -13.59
N MET A 97 -8.33 3.43 -14.22
CA MET A 97 -8.71 3.70 -15.61
C MET A 97 -9.23 5.14 -15.80
N SER A 98 -9.94 5.69 -14.81
CA SER A 98 -10.47 7.05 -14.86
C SER A 98 -9.45 8.10 -14.41
N ASN A 99 -8.60 7.76 -13.44
CA ASN A 99 -7.60 8.63 -12.83
C ASN A 99 -6.21 8.03 -13.02
N SER A 100 -5.74 7.97 -14.28
CA SER A 100 -4.40 7.44 -14.58
C SER A 100 -3.32 8.33 -13.97
N PHE A 101 -2.34 7.71 -13.32
CA PHE A 101 -1.25 8.45 -12.68
C PHE A 101 -0.38 9.16 -13.71
N ALA A 102 -0.28 10.47 -13.59
CA ALA A 102 0.45 11.35 -14.52
C ALA A 102 1.49 12.23 -13.79
N GLY A 103 1.86 11.87 -12.58
CA GLY A 103 2.81 12.60 -11.75
C GLY A 103 4.21 12.02 -11.77
N SER A 104 4.88 12.07 -10.62
CA SER A 104 6.20 11.46 -10.45
C SER A 104 6.29 10.71 -9.12
N LEU A 105 6.99 9.59 -9.14
CA LEU A 105 7.36 8.84 -7.96
C LEU A 105 8.86 8.53 -8.02
N ASP A 106 9.62 9.09 -7.08
CA ASP A 106 11.05 8.84 -6.95
C ASP A 106 11.30 8.01 -5.68
N GLY A 107 11.82 6.82 -5.85
CA GLY A 107 12.16 5.92 -4.75
C GLY A 107 13.38 6.35 -3.97
N GLN A 108 14.22 7.24 -4.50
CA GLN A 108 15.49 7.69 -3.90
C GLN A 108 16.45 6.53 -3.53
N GLY A 109 16.28 5.36 -4.14
CA GLY A 109 17.02 4.14 -3.82
C GLY A 109 16.50 3.38 -2.60
N HIS A 110 15.37 3.80 -2.03
CA HIS A 110 14.71 3.05 -0.96
C HIS A 110 14.01 1.81 -1.49
N THR A 111 13.93 0.80 -0.64
CA THR A 111 13.36 -0.51 -0.95
C THR A 111 11.91 -0.62 -0.52
N ILE A 112 11.07 -1.17 -1.39
CA ILE A 112 9.72 -1.62 -1.06
C ILE A 112 9.76 -3.13 -0.87
N ARG A 113 9.23 -3.64 0.25
CA ARG A 113 9.17 -5.07 0.58
C ARG A 113 7.78 -5.49 1.03
N ASN A 114 7.50 -6.80 0.93
CA ASN A 114 6.22 -7.40 1.31
C ASN A 114 5.00 -6.78 0.59
N LEU A 115 5.21 -6.25 -0.63
CA LEU A 115 4.13 -5.72 -1.44
C LEU A 115 3.47 -6.87 -2.20
N HIS A 116 2.25 -7.24 -1.80
CA HIS A 116 1.47 -8.28 -2.46
C HIS A 116 0.25 -7.65 -3.13
N ILE A 117 0.24 -7.67 -4.46
CA ILE A 117 -0.87 -7.11 -5.24
C ILE A 117 -1.55 -8.25 -5.97
N SER A 118 -2.86 -8.42 -5.76
CA SER A 118 -3.64 -9.42 -6.48
C SER A 118 -4.96 -8.84 -6.98
N GLY A 119 -5.41 -9.30 -8.15
CA GLY A 119 -6.68 -8.78 -8.67
C GLY A 119 -6.97 -9.08 -10.13
N GLY A 120 -7.60 -8.13 -10.79
CA GLY A 120 -8.05 -8.20 -12.18
C GLY A 120 -7.02 -7.70 -13.18
N ASP A 121 -7.34 -6.57 -13.79
CA ASP A 121 -6.52 -5.93 -14.83
C ASP A 121 -5.70 -4.77 -14.26
N ALA A 122 -4.56 -4.49 -14.90
CA ALA A 122 -3.67 -3.40 -14.57
C ALA A 122 -3.13 -3.47 -13.13
N MET A 123 -2.49 -4.59 -12.81
CA MET A 123 -1.90 -4.84 -11.51
C MET A 123 -0.40 -4.48 -11.50
N GLY A 124 0.02 -3.69 -10.52
CA GLY A 124 1.38 -3.21 -10.29
C GLY A 124 1.40 -2.13 -9.22
N LEU A 125 2.57 -1.64 -8.85
CA LEU A 125 2.66 -0.47 -7.96
C LEU A 125 1.86 0.70 -8.55
N ILE A 126 2.02 0.95 -9.85
CA ILE A 126 1.18 1.83 -10.65
C ILE A 126 0.23 0.95 -11.47
N GLY A 127 -1.08 1.07 -11.24
CA GLY A 127 -2.09 0.33 -12.00
C GLY A 127 -2.20 0.88 -13.43
N TYR A 128 -2.65 2.11 -13.55
CA TYR A 128 -2.74 2.82 -14.83
C TYR A 128 -1.83 4.04 -14.83
N ALA A 129 -0.82 4.01 -15.69
CA ALA A 129 0.13 5.10 -15.91
C ALA A 129 -0.28 5.95 -17.11
N GLY A 130 -0.29 7.29 -16.93
CA GLY A 130 -0.38 8.29 -18.00
C GLY A 130 1.00 8.85 -18.36
N PHE A 131 1.12 10.18 -18.46
CA PHE A 131 2.41 10.87 -18.60
C PHE A 131 3.10 10.94 -17.22
N CYS A 132 3.86 9.92 -16.81
CA CYS A 132 4.49 9.89 -15.49
C CYS A 132 5.98 9.57 -15.55
N SER A 133 6.67 9.88 -14.45
CA SER A 133 8.08 9.57 -14.24
C SER A 133 8.24 8.73 -12.98
N LEU A 134 8.89 7.58 -13.13
CA LEU A 134 9.15 6.63 -12.06
C LEU A 134 10.67 6.39 -11.99
N SER A 135 11.28 6.62 -10.83
CA SER A 135 12.74 6.55 -10.72
C SER A 135 13.21 5.96 -9.39
N ASN A 136 14.37 5.31 -9.43
CA ASN A 136 15.14 4.88 -8.26
C ASN A 136 14.33 4.08 -7.24
N ILE A 137 13.45 3.19 -7.71
CA ILE A 137 12.60 2.34 -6.89
C ILE A 137 13.23 0.95 -6.86
N VAL A 138 13.44 0.39 -5.67
CA VAL A 138 13.93 -0.96 -5.47
C VAL A 138 12.80 -1.81 -4.89
N PHE A 139 12.57 -2.97 -5.49
CA PHE A 139 11.69 -4.00 -4.92
C PHE A 139 12.55 -5.14 -4.41
N ASP A 140 12.21 -5.71 -3.27
CA ASP A 140 12.88 -6.90 -2.80
C ASP A 140 12.13 -8.18 -3.22
N GLU A 141 12.77 -9.33 -3.03
CA GLU A 141 12.27 -10.65 -3.44
C GLU A 141 10.95 -11.07 -2.77
N THR A 142 10.51 -10.35 -1.73
CA THR A 142 9.24 -10.62 -1.05
C THR A 142 8.04 -10.00 -1.77
N CYS A 143 8.27 -9.15 -2.77
CA CYS A 143 7.20 -8.51 -3.52
C CYS A 143 6.63 -9.44 -4.58
N SER A 144 5.30 -9.42 -4.74
CA SER A 144 4.61 -10.20 -5.77
C SER A 144 3.41 -9.46 -6.35
N VAL A 145 3.16 -9.67 -7.63
CA VAL A 145 1.99 -9.12 -8.32
C VAL A 145 1.30 -10.22 -9.12
N GLU A 146 0.01 -10.39 -8.90
CA GLU A 146 -0.82 -11.35 -9.60
C GLU A 146 -2.04 -10.68 -10.22
N GLY A 147 -2.41 -11.07 -11.42
CA GLY A 147 -3.57 -10.50 -12.11
C GLY A 147 -3.96 -11.26 -13.37
N LYS A 148 -5.05 -10.82 -14.01
CA LYS A 148 -5.58 -11.45 -15.22
C LYS A 148 -4.89 -10.94 -16.48
N ASN A 149 -4.80 -9.62 -16.62
CA ASN A 149 -4.18 -8.96 -17.77
C ASN A 149 -3.41 -7.72 -17.32
N ASN A 150 -2.40 -7.32 -18.11
CA ASN A 150 -1.61 -6.13 -17.82
C ASN A 150 -1.00 -6.15 -16.42
N VAL A 151 -0.12 -7.12 -16.17
CA VAL A 151 0.53 -7.36 -14.90
C VAL A 151 2.01 -7.01 -14.98
N GLY A 152 2.48 -6.19 -14.06
CA GLY A 152 3.89 -5.83 -13.95
C GLY A 152 4.21 -5.30 -12.57
N MET A 153 5.39 -5.62 -12.02
CA MET A 153 5.78 -5.19 -10.67
C MET A 153 5.64 -3.66 -10.51
N LEU A 154 6.14 -2.90 -11.46
CA LEU A 154 6.12 -1.45 -11.41
C LEU A 154 4.85 -0.85 -12.03
N VAL A 155 4.51 -1.24 -13.27
CA VAL A 155 3.39 -0.67 -14.04
C VAL A 155 2.55 -1.79 -14.61
N GLY A 156 1.25 -1.78 -14.32
CA GLY A 156 0.28 -2.69 -14.91
C GLY A 156 -0.04 -2.30 -16.36
N ALA A 157 -0.52 -1.09 -16.56
CA ALA A 157 -0.90 -0.61 -17.89
C ALA A 157 -0.47 0.85 -18.13
N ALA A 158 0.05 1.14 -19.31
CA ALA A 158 0.29 2.52 -19.76
C ALA A 158 -0.83 2.98 -20.70
N ARG A 159 -1.33 4.21 -20.50
CA ARG A 159 -2.42 4.80 -21.29
C ARG A 159 -2.08 6.21 -21.75
N ASN A 160 -2.19 6.43 -23.05
CA ASN A 160 -2.19 7.76 -23.68
C ASN A 160 -1.06 8.69 -23.19
N GLY A 161 0.14 8.15 -22.97
CA GLY A 161 1.23 8.97 -22.45
C GLY A 161 2.58 8.28 -22.51
N THR A 162 3.60 9.04 -22.17
CA THR A 162 4.97 8.53 -22.03
C THR A 162 5.23 8.21 -20.57
N VAL A 163 5.57 6.97 -20.29
CA VAL A 163 6.08 6.54 -18.98
C VAL A 163 7.59 6.52 -19.03
N THR A 164 8.23 7.36 -18.23
CA THR A 164 9.68 7.40 -18.10
C THR A 164 10.08 6.58 -16.87
N ILE A 165 10.91 5.56 -17.07
CA ILE A 165 11.41 4.68 -16.00
C ILE A 165 12.94 4.74 -15.99
N SER A 166 13.53 4.92 -14.81
CA SER A 166 14.99 4.93 -14.63
C SER A 166 15.38 4.42 -13.25
N GLY A 167 16.51 3.68 -13.15
CA GLY A 167 17.04 3.24 -11.86
C GLY A 167 16.09 2.35 -11.04
N VAL A 168 15.27 1.52 -11.70
CA VAL A 168 14.38 0.57 -11.02
C VAL A 168 15.05 -0.79 -10.96
N GLU A 169 15.08 -1.37 -9.77
CA GLU A 169 15.72 -2.66 -9.48
C GLU A 169 14.71 -3.62 -8.85
N ASN A 170 14.92 -4.93 -9.10
CA ASN A 170 14.11 -6.04 -8.58
C ASN A 170 15.01 -7.24 -8.27
#